data_4856e619cfd2c51767b350686893e52a
#
_entry.id   4856e619cfd2c51767b350686893e52a
#
_cell.length_a   1.000
_cell.length_b   1.000
_cell.length_c   1.000
_cell.angle_alpha   90.00
_cell.angle_beta   90.00
_cell.angle_gamma   90.00
#
_symmetry.space_group_name_H-M   'P 1'
#
loop_
_entity.id
_entity.type
_entity.pdbx_description
1 polymer ?
#
loop_
_entity_poly.entity_id
_entity_poly.type
_entity_poly.pdbx_seq_one_letter_code
_entity_poly.pdbx_strand_id
1 'polypeptide(L)'
;HYGQLGVMMSLFLAIRESGMLKDLCGKVTLLVTPAEEFCDMDYRKGLIKEGKISHPSGKQEMIATGVFDDVDIMLSCHAMGIDMTKYHAEIGSSLNGFIMKRAIFTGKASHAGANPEGGVNALNAVNLAMTGINFLRETFRADDAIRVHFYVPEGGQSVNTVPGRTQLEMYVRAKT
;
A
#
# COMPACT_ATOMS: atom_id res chain seq x y z
N HIS A 1 -1.15 -14.88 3.91
CA HIS A 1 -2.40 -14.94 3.10
C HIS A 1 -2.99 -16.33 2.97
N TYR A 2 -2.20 -17.42 2.82
CA TYR A 2 -2.72 -18.78 2.67
C TYR A 2 -3.60 -19.23 3.85
N GLY A 3 -3.22 -18.88 5.08
CA GLY A 3 -4.03 -19.19 6.26
C GLY A 3 -5.41 -18.52 6.21
N GLN A 4 -5.47 -17.27 5.80
CA GLN A 4 -6.71 -16.50 5.63
C GLN A 4 -7.59 -17.13 4.55
N LEU A 5 -7.00 -17.49 3.41
CA LEU A 5 -7.71 -18.18 2.34
C LEU A 5 -8.29 -19.51 2.83
N GLY A 6 -7.50 -20.30 3.58
CA GLY A 6 -7.94 -21.55 4.18
C GLY A 6 -9.13 -21.39 5.12
N VAL A 7 -9.10 -20.37 5.99
CA VAL A 7 -10.20 -20.05 6.92
C VAL A 7 -11.47 -19.68 6.14
N MET A 8 -11.38 -18.77 5.19
CA MET A 8 -12.54 -18.31 4.42
C MET A 8 -13.12 -19.43 3.54
N MET A 9 -12.28 -20.27 2.97
CA MET A 9 -12.67 -21.42 2.20
C MET A 9 -13.38 -22.48 3.05
N SER A 10 -12.85 -22.74 4.25
CA SER A 10 -13.46 -23.67 5.21
C SER A 10 -14.82 -23.15 5.68
N LEU A 11 -14.94 -21.86 5.98
CA LEU A 11 -16.20 -21.21 6.32
C LEU A 11 -17.23 -21.35 5.19
N PHE A 12 -16.83 -21.05 3.95
CA PHE A 12 -17.70 -21.16 2.78
C PHE A 12 -18.22 -22.59 2.59
N LEU A 13 -17.34 -23.59 2.74
CA LEU A 13 -17.72 -25.00 2.68
C LEU A 13 -18.66 -25.39 3.83
N ALA A 14 -18.38 -24.94 5.06
CA ALA A 14 -19.22 -25.20 6.21
C ALA A 14 -20.64 -24.66 6.03
N ILE A 15 -20.79 -23.44 5.52
CA ILE A 15 -22.09 -22.83 5.20
C ILE A 15 -22.85 -23.71 4.17
N ARG A 16 -22.16 -24.15 3.15
CA ARG A 16 -22.75 -25.01 2.10
C ARG A 16 -23.21 -26.37 2.67
N GLU A 17 -22.34 -27.03 3.45
CA GLU A 17 -22.61 -28.38 3.98
C GLU A 17 -23.62 -28.38 5.15
N SER A 18 -23.72 -27.30 5.92
CA SER A 18 -24.66 -27.18 7.04
C SER A 18 -26.13 -27.12 6.61
N GLY A 19 -26.39 -26.83 5.33
CA GLY A 19 -27.74 -26.63 4.83
C GLY A 19 -28.35 -25.25 5.17
N MET A 20 -27.61 -24.37 5.85
CA MET A 20 -28.07 -23.00 6.21
C MET A 20 -28.55 -22.18 5.02
N LEU A 21 -28.04 -22.44 3.83
CA LEU A 21 -28.42 -21.69 2.61
C LEU A 21 -29.92 -21.77 2.32
N LYS A 22 -30.62 -22.79 2.84
CA LYS A 22 -32.07 -22.91 2.67
C LYS A 22 -32.85 -21.88 3.47
N ASP A 23 -32.26 -21.37 4.55
CA ASP A 23 -32.88 -20.43 5.48
C ASP A 23 -32.40 -18.98 5.24
N LEU A 24 -31.42 -18.79 4.34
CA LEU A 24 -30.88 -17.49 3.97
C LEU A 24 -31.57 -16.94 2.72
N CYS A 25 -32.06 -15.71 2.83
CA CYS A 25 -32.59 -14.97 1.69
C CYS A 25 -31.44 -14.20 1.02
N GLY A 26 -30.65 -14.89 0.18
CA GLY A 26 -29.54 -14.24 -0.48
C GLY A 26 -28.53 -15.19 -1.10
N LYS A 27 -27.37 -14.65 -1.48
CA LYS A 27 -26.27 -15.34 -2.11
C LYS A 27 -25.01 -15.21 -1.24
N VAL A 28 -24.30 -16.29 -1.02
CA VAL A 28 -22.98 -16.28 -0.38
C VAL A 28 -21.93 -16.53 -1.45
N THR A 29 -20.99 -15.61 -1.59
CA THR A 29 -19.92 -15.68 -2.59
C THR A 29 -18.57 -15.65 -1.89
N LEU A 30 -17.68 -16.57 -2.24
CA LEU A 30 -16.28 -16.52 -1.85
C LEU A 30 -15.50 -15.75 -2.91
N LEU A 31 -14.91 -14.62 -2.52
CA LEU A 31 -14.06 -13.81 -3.39
C LEU A 31 -12.60 -13.98 -2.98
N VAL A 32 -11.76 -14.32 -3.93
CA VAL A 32 -10.32 -14.46 -3.75
C VAL A 32 -9.62 -13.39 -4.58
N THR A 33 -8.91 -12.49 -3.88
CA THR A 33 -8.24 -11.36 -4.53
C THR A 33 -6.88 -11.77 -5.08
N PRO A 34 -6.65 -11.71 -6.39
CA PRO A 34 -5.32 -11.89 -6.97
C PRO A 34 -4.47 -10.66 -6.70
N ALA A 35 -3.14 -10.84 -6.61
CA ALA A 35 -2.17 -9.75 -6.51
C ALA A 35 -2.55 -8.71 -5.44
N GLU A 36 -2.89 -9.17 -4.23
CA GLU A 36 -3.39 -8.33 -3.14
C GLU A 36 -2.33 -7.35 -2.64
N GLU A 37 -1.08 -7.81 -2.51
CA GLU A 37 0.05 -7.00 -2.07
C GLU A 37 0.60 -6.11 -3.19
N PHE A 38 1.16 -4.96 -2.81
CA PHE A 38 1.82 -4.04 -3.74
C PHE A 38 3.26 -4.49 -4.06
N CYS A 39 3.39 -5.71 -4.59
CA CYS A 39 4.66 -6.27 -5.06
C CYS A 39 4.81 -6.10 -6.57
N ASP A 40 6.05 -6.12 -7.06
CA ASP A 40 6.39 -6.05 -8.49
C ASP A 40 5.68 -4.91 -9.23
N MET A 41 5.82 -3.72 -8.68
CA MET A 41 5.11 -2.54 -9.16
C MET A 41 5.48 -2.14 -10.59
N ASP A 42 6.69 -2.42 -11.04
CA ASP A 42 7.11 -2.05 -12.40
C ASP A 42 6.43 -2.94 -13.44
N TYR A 43 6.29 -4.23 -13.16
CA TYR A 43 5.48 -5.14 -13.98
C TYR A 43 4.02 -4.68 -14.05
N ARG A 44 3.41 -4.35 -12.91
CA ARG A 44 2.01 -3.88 -12.86
C ARG A 44 1.80 -2.56 -13.60
N LYS A 45 2.73 -1.61 -13.48
CA LYS A 45 2.71 -0.38 -14.28
C LYS A 45 2.80 -0.67 -15.79
N GLY A 46 3.57 -1.68 -16.16
CA GLY A 46 3.60 -2.18 -17.55
C GLY A 46 2.23 -2.65 -18.01
N LEU A 47 1.55 -3.47 -17.22
CA LEU A 47 0.20 -3.95 -17.53
C LEU A 47 -0.84 -2.82 -17.64
N ILE A 48 -0.75 -1.80 -16.77
CA ILE A 48 -1.58 -0.60 -16.84
C ILE A 48 -1.33 0.15 -18.15
N LYS A 49 -0.06 0.34 -18.52
CA LYS A 49 0.32 1.02 -19.76
C LYS A 49 -0.17 0.26 -21.02
N GLU A 50 -0.23 -1.06 -20.94
CA GLU A 50 -0.75 -1.91 -22.00
C GLU A 50 -2.28 -2.03 -21.99
N GLY A 51 -2.96 -1.38 -21.05
CA GLY A 51 -4.43 -1.43 -20.92
C GLY A 51 -4.97 -2.77 -20.46
N LYS A 52 -4.13 -3.66 -19.90
CA LYS A 52 -4.54 -4.98 -19.40
C LYS A 52 -5.20 -4.93 -18.02
N ILE A 53 -4.82 -3.96 -17.21
CA ILE A 53 -5.42 -3.65 -15.92
C ILE A 53 -5.54 -2.14 -15.77
N SER A 54 -6.45 -1.68 -14.93
CA SER A 54 -6.66 -0.25 -14.63
C SER A 54 -5.97 0.18 -13.33
N HIS A 55 -5.80 -0.76 -12.40
CA HIS A 55 -5.30 -0.48 -11.06
C HIS A 55 -4.18 -1.45 -10.66
N PRO A 56 -3.20 -0.99 -9.85
CA PRO A 56 -2.05 -1.83 -9.48
C PRO A 56 -2.34 -2.85 -8.37
N SER A 57 -3.48 -2.78 -7.71
CA SER A 57 -3.90 -3.72 -6.65
C SER A 57 -5.11 -4.53 -7.10
N GLY A 58 -5.10 -5.82 -6.80
CA GLY A 58 -6.19 -6.72 -7.18
C GLY A 58 -7.55 -6.30 -6.61
N LYS A 59 -7.62 -5.80 -5.38
CA LYS A 59 -8.88 -5.29 -4.80
C LYS A 59 -9.45 -4.12 -5.59
N GLN A 60 -8.59 -3.17 -5.96
CA GLN A 60 -9.01 -2.00 -6.75
C GLN A 60 -9.46 -2.41 -8.15
N GLU A 61 -8.76 -3.37 -8.77
CA GLU A 61 -9.15 -3.90 -10.07
C GLU A 61 -10.49 -4.65 -10.00
N MET A 62 -10.72 -5.45 -8.97
CA MET A 62 -12.00 -6.12 -8.75
C MET A 62 -13.15 -5.12 -8.55
N ILE A 63 -12.92 -4.02 -7.84
CA ILE A 63 -13.91 -2.93 -7.71
C ILE A 63 -14.20 -2.33 -9.09
N ALA A 64 -13.16 -2.02 -9.86
CA ALA A 64 -13.31 -1.41 -11.19
C ALA A 64 -14.04 -2.32 -12.20
N THR A 65 -13.97 -3.65 -12.00
CA THR A 65 -14.69 -4.63 -12.85
C THR A 65 -16.12 -4.91 -12.38
N GLY A 66 -16.61 -4.25 -11.33
CA GLY A 66 -17.97 -4.41 -10.83
C GLY A 66 -18.25 -5.68 -10.05
N VAL A 67 -17.22 -6.42 -9.62
CA VAL A 67 -17.39 -7.69 -8.88
C VAL A 67 -18.14 -7.50 -7.56
N PHE A 68 -18.15 -6.30 -7.01
CA PHE A 68 -18.79 -5.97 -5.74
C PHE A 68 -20.15 -5.26 -5.89
N ASP A 69 -20.64 -5.03 -7.09
CA ASP A 69 -21.83 -4.19 -7.33
C ASP A 69 -23.12 -4.81 -6.75
N ASP A 70 -23.17 -6.12 -6.58
CA ASP A 70 -24.30 -6.85 -5.99
C ASP A 70 -24.00 -7.37 -4.57
N VAL A 71 -23.02 -6.80 -3.87
CA VAL A 71 -22.59 -7.21 -2.53
C VAL A 71 -23.12 -6.23 -1.48
N ASP A 72 -24.03 -6.68 -0.63
CA ASP A 72 -24.58 -5.89 0.48
C ASP A 72 -23.72 -5.96 1.73
N ILE A 73 -23.10 -7.13 2.00
CA ILE A 73 -22.29 -7.38 3.19
C ILE A 73 -20.98 -8.06 2.79
N MET A 74 -19.88 -7.49 3.23
CA MET A 74 -18.54 -8.05 3.02
C MET A 74 -17.89 -8.43 4.34
N LEU A 75 -17.41 -9.67 4.43
CA LEU A 75 -16.64 -10.17 5.55
C LEU A 75 -15.21 -10.48 5.08
N SER A 76 -14.23 -10.07 5.86
CA SER A 76 -12.85 -10.43 5.61
C SER A 76 -12.12 -10.73 6.92
N CYS A 77 -11.02 -11.47 6.85
CA CYS A 77 -10.12 -11.69 7.97
C CYS A 77 -8.70 -11.24 7.61
N HIS A 78 -7.95 -10.84 8.63
CA HIS A 78 -6.56 -10.43 8.49
C HIS A 78 -5.72 -11.03 9.63
N ALA A 79 -4.51 -11.49 9.33
CA ALA A 79 -3.57 -11.87 10.36
C ALA A 79 -3.03 -10.62 11.05
N MET A 80 -3.06 -10.62 12.38
CA MET A 80 -2.58 -9.50 13.19
C MET A 80 -1.54 -9.99 14.21
N GLY A 81 -0.60 -9.12 14.54
CA GLY A 81 0.37 -9.34 15.62
C GLY A 81 -0.26 -8.99 16.97
N ILE A 82 -1.20 -9.81 17.44
CA ILE A 82 -1.84 -9.65 18.75
C ILE A 82 -1.16 -10.53 19.81
N ASP A 83 -1.37 -10.19 21.08
CA ASP A 83 -0.93 -11.02 22.20
C ASP A 83 -1.81 -12.28 22.28
N MET A 84 -1.32 -13.38 21.70
CA MET A 84 -2.00 -14.66 21.65
C MET A 84 -2.19 -15.32 23.01
N THR A 85 -1.58 -14.80 24.07
CA THR A 85 -1.82 -15.28 25.44
C THR A 85 -3.14 -14.78 26.00
N LYS A 86 -3.66 -13.67 25.47
CA LYS A 86 -4.89 -13.03 25.91
C LYS A 86 -6.04 -13.17 24.91
N TYR A 87 -5.73 -13.11 23.62
CA TYR A 87 -6.74 -13.05 22.56
C TYR A 87 -6.41 -14.02 21.44
N HIS A 88 -7.42 -14.69 20.93
CA HIS A 88 -7.30 -15.57 19.75
C HIS A 88 -7.83 -14.89 18.48
N ALA A 89 -8.71 -13.90 18.63
CA ALA A 89 -9.26 -13.10 17.55
C ALA A 89 -9.75 -11.76 18.07
N GLU A 90 -9.78 -10.76 17.19
CA GLU A 90 -10.40 -9.46 17.40
C GLU A 90 -11.48 -9.25 16.33
N ILE A 91 -12.65 -8.79 16.74
CA ILE A 91 -13.80 -8.55 15.86
C ILE A 91 -14.07 -7.04 15.83
N GLY A 92 -14.36 -6.50 14.65
CA GLY A 92 -14.68 -5.09 14.49
C GLY A 92 -13.46 -4.17 14.59
N SER A 93 -12.27 -4.67 14.30
CA SER A 93 -11.04 -3.87 14.27
C SER A 93 -11.14 -2.73 13.25
N SER A 94 -10.59 -1.58 13.62
CA SER A 94 -10.43 -0.45 12.69
C SER A 94 -9.05 -0.49 12.03
N LEU A 95 -8.99 -0.09 10.77
CA LEU A 95 -7.74 0.06 10.03
C LEU A 95 -7.55 1.53 9.64
N ASN A 96 -6.31 2.00 9.71
CA ASN A 96 -5.99 3.31 9.19
C ASN A 96 -6.06 3.32 7.66
N GLY A 97 -6.62 4.37 7.10
CA GLY A 97 -6.46 4.68 5.69
C GLY A 97 -5.02 5.04 5.35
N PHE A 98 -4.66 5.00 4.08
CA PHE A 98 -3.36 5.48 3.62
C PHE A 98 -3.42 6.14 2.25
N ILE A 99 -2.48 7.06 2.04
CA ILE A 99 -2.23 7.68 0.74
C ILE A 99 -0.77 7.47 0.40
N MET A 100 -0.49 6.96 -0.80
CA MET A 100 0.84 6.93 -1.37
C MET A 100 1.13 8.26 -2.07
N LYS A 101 2.28 8.84 -1.78
CA LYS A 101 2.77 10.03 -2.46
C LYS A 101 4.14 9.75 -3.07
N ARG A 102 4.36 10.34 -4.24
CA ARG A 102 5.66 10.34 -4.92
C ARG A 102 6.05 11.78 -5.20
N ALA A 103 7.25 12.15 -4.76
CA ALA A 103 7.88 13.43 -5.10
C ALA A 103 9.11 13.17 -5.96
N ILE A 104 9.22 13.90 -7.07
CA ILE A 104 10.37 13.88 -7.95
C ILE A 104 11.07 15.21 -7.82
N PHE A 105 12.38 15.16 -7.52
CA PHE A 105 13.24 16.32 -7.43
C PHE A 105 14.15 16.35 -8.64
N THR A 106 14.09 17.44 -9.39
CA THR A 106 14.90 17.66 -10.57
C THR A 106 15.95 18.74 -10.30
N GLY A 107 17.18 18.37 -10.43
CA GLY A 107 18.34 19.23 -10.33
C GLY A 107 19.12 19.27 -11.63
N LYS A 108 20.45 19.36 -11.52
CA LYS A 108 21.36 19.35 -12.65
C LYS A 108 22.58 18.49 -12.33
N ALA A 109 22.82 17.47 -13.13
CA ALA A 109 24.00 16.64 -12.97
C ALA A 109 25.28 17.40 -13.32
N SER A 110 26.35 17.10 -12.58
CA SER A 110 27.68 17.59 -12.83
C SER A 110 28.72 16.63 -12.26
N HIS A 111 29.97 16.74 -12.72
CA HIS A 111 31.07 15.94 -12.13
C HIS A 111 31.40 16.46 -10.74
N ALA A 112 31.23 15.60 -9.72
CA ALA A 112 31.35 16.00 -8.32
C ALA A 112 32.73 16.48 -7.90
N GLY A 113 33.80 16.04 -8.57
CA GLY A 113 35.17 16.45 -8.28
C GLY A 113 35.69 17.56 -9.17
N ALA A 114 35.29 17.58 -10.46
CA ALA A 114 35.89 18.53 -11.45
C ALA A 114 35.04 19.80 -11.66
N ASN A 115 33.71 19.73 -11.45
CA ASN A 115 32.81 20.88 -11.65
C ASN A 115 31.58 20.77 -10.74
N PRO A 116 31.75 20.67 -9.42
CA PRO A 116 30.61 20.53 -8.51
C PRO A 116 29.68 21.75 -8.51
N GLU A 117 30.21 22.94 -8.69
CA GLU A 117 29.45 24.20 -8.74
C GLU A 117 28.53 24.31 -9.98
N GLY A 118 28.82 23.54 -11.03
CA GLY A 118 27.96 23.45 -12.20
C GLY A 118 26.69 22.59 -11.96
N GLY A 119 26.60 21.90 -10.83
CA GLY A 119 25.51 21.00 -10.48
C GLY A 119 24.44 21.63 -9.59
N VAL A 120 23.25 21.00 -9.57
CA VAL A 120 22.20 21.22 -8.59
C VAL A 120 21.81 19.87 -8.02
N ASN A 121 22.15 19.62 -6.74
CA ASN A 121 22.03 18.31 -6.14
C ASN A 121 20.59 17.99 -5.73
N ALA A 122 19.90 17.15 -6.50
CA ALA A 122 18.54 16.70 -6.21
C ALA A 122 18.45 15.82 -4.95
N LEU A 123 19.53 15.12 -4.56
CA LEU A 123 19.55 14.29 -3.36
C LEU A 123 19.52 15.16 -2.08
N ASN A 124 20.15 16.34 -2.11
CA ASN A 124 20.04 17.29 -1.00
C ASN A 124 18.58 17.75 -0.80
N ALA A 125 17.83 17.92 -1.88
CA ALA A 125 16.41 18.29 -1.78
C ALA A 125 15.58 17.16 -1.14
N VAL A 126 15.84 15.90 -1.47
CA VAL A 126 15.20 14.73 -0.81
C VAL A 126 15.53 14.71 0.68
N ASN A 127 16.81 14.88 1.05
CA ASN A 127 17.23 14.89 2.45
C ASN A 127 16.53 16.01 3.24
N LEU A 128 16.45 17.21 2.66
CA LEU A 128 15.78 18.35 3.28
C LEU A 128 14.26 18.07 3.43
N ALA A 129 13.63 17.51 2.41
CA ALA A 129 12.22 17.15 2.46
C ALA A 129 11.92 16.11 3.55
N MET A 130 12.72 15.03 3.63
CA MET A 130 12.57 14.01 4.68
C MET A 130 12.79 14.60 6.08
N THR A 131 13.79 15.46 6.23
CA THR A 131 14.08 16.15 7.50
C THR A 131 12.92 17.06 7.90
N GLY A 132 12.42 17.88 6.97
CA GLY A 132 11.29 18.78 7.22
C GLY A 132 10.01 18.02 7.62
N ILE A 133 9.70 16.91 6.94
CA ILE A 133 8.54 16.08 7.30
C ILE A 133 8.76 15.41 8.67
N ASN A 134 9.99 15.00 9.00
CA ASN A 134 10.28 14.45 10.31
C ASN A 134 10.04 15.44 11.45
N PHE A 135 10.32 16.73 11.24
CA PHE A 135 10.01 17.77 12.22
C PHE A 135 8.50 17.94 12.44
N LEU A 136 7.68 17.69 11.43
CA LEU A 136 6.22 17.75 11.57
C LEU A 136 5.66 16.68 12.52
N ARG A 137 6.41 15.60 12.79
CA ARG A 137 5.95 14.50 13.67
C ARG A 137 5.63 14.98 15.08
N GLU A 138 6.30 16.02 15.56
CA GLU A 138 6.05 16.63 16.87
C GLU A 138 4.62 17.20 16.99
N THR A 139 4.02 17.59 15.87
CA THR A 139 2.69 18.19 15.81
C THR A 139 1.57 17.16 15.51
N PHE A 140 1.92 15.89 15.29
CA PHE A 140 0.93 14.86 15.00
C PHE A 140 0.16 14.50 16.27
N ARG A 141 -1.16 14.62 16.21
CA ARG A 141 -2.03 14.21 17.32
C ARG A 141 -1.98 12.68 17.45
N ALA A 142 -1.84 12.21 18.69
CA ALA A 142 -1.80 10.77 18.97
C ALA A 142 -3.09 10.05 18.53
N ASP A 143 -4.24 10.70 18.73
CA ASP A 143 -5.55 10.16 18.41
C ASP A 143 -5.78 9.94 16.91
N ASP A 144 -5.08 10.68 16.06
CA ASP A 144 -5.19 10.56 14.60
C ASP A 144 -4.37 9.38 14.06
N ALA A 145 -3.54 8.76 14.90
CA ALA A 145 -2.69 7.62 14.57
C ALA A 145 -1.85 7.82 13.29
N ILE A 146 -1.36 9.05 13.09
CA ILE A 146 -0.61 9.42 11.89
C ILE A 146 0.71 8.67 11.82
N ARG A 147 0.99 8.08 10.66
CA ARG A 147 2.26 7.42 10.34
C ARG A 147 2.73 7.89 8.97
N VAL A 148 3.96 8.35 8.89
CA VAL A 148 4.63 8.68 7.62
C VAL A 148 5.87 7.82 7.49
N HIS A 149 5.97 7.10 6.40
CA HIS A 149 7.09 6.21 6.09
C HIS A 149 7.68 6.54 4.74
N PHE A 150 9.01 6.62 4.65
CA PHE A 150 9.72 7.03 3.43
C PHE A 150 10.50 5.88 2.81
N TYR A 151 10.66 5.98 1.50
CA TYR A 151 11.55 5.16 0.70
C TYR A 151 12.13 6.02 -0.44
N VAL A 152 13.43 5.90 -0.70
CA VAL A 152 14.14 6.60 -1.79
C VAL A 152 14.48 5.59 -2.86
N PRO A 153 13.64 5.38 -3.88
CA PRO A 153 13.89 4.41 -4.95
C PRO A 153 14.97 4.87 -5.93
N GLU A 154 15.20 6.17 -6.04
CA GLU A 154 16.19 6.76 -6.92
C GLU A 154 16.94 7.88 -6.19
N GLY A 155 18.21 7.66 -5.88
CA GLY A 155 19.08 8.58 -5.12
C GLY A 155 20.29 9.11 -5.89
N GLY A 156 20.44 8.76 -7.16
CA GLY A 156 21.60 9.08 -7.99
C GLY A 156 22.20 7.84 -8.63
N GLN A 157 23.30 8.00 -9.39
CA GLN A 157 23.90 6.93 -10.19
C GLN A 157 25.31 6.54 -9.74
N SER A 158 26.12 7.50 -9.30
CA SER A 158 27.49 7.27 -8.85
C SER A 158 27.97 8.37 -7.90
N VAL A 159 29.00 8.06 -7.11
CA VAL A 159 29.64 9.02 -6.20
C VAL A 159 30.36 10.16 -6.92
N ASN A 160 30.75 9.97 -8.18
CA ASN A 160 31.41 10.98 -8.98
C ASN A 160 30.45 11.98 -9.66
N THR A 161 29.15 11.81 -9.47
CA THR A 161 28.13 12.62 -10.16
C THR A 161 27.21 13.26 -9.15
N VAL A 162 27.09 14.58 -9.18
CA VAL A 162 26.03 15.31 -8.46
C VAL A 162 24.68 14.81 -8.99
N PRO A 163 23.79 14.25 -8.15
CA PRO A 163 22.52 13.71 -8.62
C PRO A 163 21.61 14.78 -9.23
N GLY A 164 21.31 14.65 -10.52
CA GLY A 164 20.42 15.56 -11.25
C GLY A 164 18.96 15.22 -11.16
N ARG A 165 18.62 14.02 -10.66
CA ARG A 165 17.26 13.56 -10.44
C ARG A 165 17.22 12.57 -9.29
N THR A 166 16.20 12.71 -8.44
CA THR A 166 15.94 11.79 -7.33
C THR A 166 14.45 11.64 -7.13
N GLN A 167 14.05 10.55 -6.45
CA GLN A 167 12.65 10.27 -6.18
C GLN A 167 12.49 9.88 -4.71
N LEU A 168 11.47 10.43 -4.08
CA LEU A 168 11.01 10.07 -2.75
C LEU A 168 9.61 9.48 -2.85
N GLU A 169 9.42 8.30 -2.32
CA GLU A 169 8.09 7.70 -2.14
C GLU A 169 7.74 7.64 -0.66
N MET A 170 6.47 7.84 -0.33
CA MET A 170 6.01 7.81 1.05
C MET A 170 4.59 7.30 1.16
N TYR A 171 4.31 6.60 2.26
CA TYR A 171 2.95 6.38 2.75
C TYR A 171 2.65 7.34 3.88
N VAL A 172 1.50 8.00 3.77
CA VAL A 172 0.89 8.74 4.88
C VAL A 172 -0.34 7.96 5.31
N ARG A 173 -0.35 7.51 6.56
CA ARG A 173 -1.44 6.76 7.17
C ARG A 173 -2.07 7.58 8.27
N ALA A 174 -3.40 7.53 8.40
CA ALA A 174 -4.15 8.20 9.45
C ALA A 174 -5.51 7.50 9.66
N LYS A 175 -6.18 7.82 10.76
CA LYS A 175 -7.62 7.60 10.87
C LYS A 175 -8.32 8.44 9.80
N THR A 176 -9.33 7.90 9.17
CA THR A 176 -10.15 8.62 8.18
C THR A 176 -11.24 9.40 8.88
#